data_63a2ad775c1b3a315a7aeed5752bc072
#
_entry.id   63a2ad775c1b3a315a7aeed5752bc072
#
_cell.length_a   1.000
_cell.length_b   1.000
_cell.length_c   1.000
_cell.angle_alpha   90.00
_cell.angle_beta   90.00
_cell.angle_gamma   90.00
#
_symmetry.space_group_name_H-M   'P 1'
#
loop_
_entity.id
_entity.type
_entity.pdbx_description
1 polymer ?
#
loop_
_entity_poly.entity_id
_entity_poly.type
_entity_poly.pdbx_seq_one_letter_code
_entity_poly.pdbx_strand_id
1 'polypeptide(L)'
;GVVPGLANTSRSRFLRGIAILYIEAIRGTPLIVQVMFLYFGLPLALGMRIPPDVAGVIAIGVNSGAYIAEIVRGAIQSIDKGQTEAGRSTGLTQAQTMLYIIWPQAFRRMIPPLTNQCIISLKDTSLLVVIGVGELTRQGQEIIAVNFRAFEVWLTVAIFYLAMTLSISAVLRYYERKLMIGRRAVPASPSDPQM
;
A
#
# COMPACT_ATOMS: atom_id res chain seq x y z
N GLY A 1 1.50 -8.09 0.92
CA GLY A 1 2.23 -6.96 1.54
C GLY A 1 2.68 -7.24 2.96
N VAL A 2 1.81 -7.78 3.83
CA VAL A 2 2.16 -8.02 5.26
C VAL A 2 3.26 -9.07 5.39
N VAL A 3 3.17 -10.19 4.68
CA VAL A 3 4.17 -11.27 4.76
C VAL A 3 5.58 -10.81 4.34
N PRO A 4 5.79 -10.17 3.17
CA PRO A 4 7.10 -9.60 2.84
C PRO A 4 7.55 -8.51 3.81
N GLY A 5 6.64 -7.70 4.37
CA GLY A 5 6.96 -6.68 5.37
C GLY A 5 7.50 -7.30 6.67
N LEU A 6 6.88 -8.36 7.16
CA LEU A 6 7.35 -9.11 8.31
C LEU A 6 8.67 -9.87 8.00
N ALA A 7 8.79 -10.46 6.81
CA ALA A 7 10.02 -11.12 6.39
C ALA A 7 11.20 -10.14 6.33
N ASN A 8 10.97 -8.89 5.94
CA ASN A 8 11.99 -7.83 5.92
C ASN A 8 12.47 -7.44 7.34
N THR A 9 11.64 -7.67 8.37
CA THR A 9 12.02 -7.49 9.78
C THR A 9 12.52 -8.77 10.45
N SER A 10 12.59 -9.88 9.71
CA SER A 10 13.02 -11.19 10.21
C SER A 10 14.51 -11.24 10.55
N ARG A 11 14.88 -12.11 11.51
CA ARG A 11 16.26 -12.44 11.83
C ARG A 11 16.96 -13.29 10.77
N SER A 12 16.21 -14.05 9.96
CA SER A 12 16.76 -14.86 8.87
C SER A 12 17.28 -13.94 7.76
N ARG A 13 18.60 -13.94 7.55
CA ARG A 13 19.26 -13.15 6.49
C ARG A 13 18.74 -13.51 5.10
N PHE A 14 18.43 -14.78 4.87
CA PHE A 14 17.94 -15.28 3.59
C PHE A 14 16.52 -14.75 3.29
N LEU A 15 15.57 -14.91 4.23
CA LEU A 15 14.20 -14.39 4.05
C LEU A 15 14.17 -12.87 3.90
N ARG A 16 15.00 -12.18 4.67
CA ARG A 16 15.15 -10.73 4.56
C ARG A 16 15.72 -10.31 3.21
N GLY A 17 16.73 -11.03 2.69
CA GLY A 17 17.32 -10.76 1.38
C GLY A 17 16.30 -10.87 0.25
N ILE A 18 15.50 -11.94 0.23
CA ILE A 18 14.42 -12.13 -0.76
C ILE A 18 13.37 -11.03 -0.65
N ALA A 19 12.96 -10.67 0.56
CA ALA A 19 11.98 -9.61 0.77
C ALA A 19 12.49 -8.25 0.29
N ILE A 20 13.74 -7.91 0.58
CA ILE A 20 14.38 -6.68 0.11
C ILE A 20 14.46 -6.67 -1.42
N LEU A 21 14.94 -7.76 -2.03
CA LEU A 21 15.03 -7.86 -3.49
C LEU A 21 13.67 -7.63 -4.16
N TYR A 22 12.62 -8.29 -3.66
CA TYR A 22 11.26 -8.08 -4.13
C TYR A 22 10.81 -6.62 -3.99
N ILE A 23 10.99 -6.04 -2.81
CA ILE A 23 10.54 -4.68 -2.52
C ILE A 23 11.26 -3.66 -3.40
N GLU A 24 12.60 -3.75 -3.49
CA GLU A 24 13.41 -2.82 -4.28
C GLU A 24 13.15 -2.97 -5.78
N ALA A 25 13.04 -4.20 -6.30
CA ALA A 25 12.74 -4.43 -7.71
C ALA A 25 11.38 -3.85 -8.11
N ILE A 26 10.36 -4.08 -7.30
CA ILE A 26 9.00 -3.61 -7.62
C ILE A 26 8.88 -2.09 -7.43
N ARG A 27 9.46 -1.52 -6.37
CA ARG A 27 9.41 -0.07 -6.12
C ARG A 27 10.37 0.72 -7.00
N GLY A 28 11.44 0.09 -7.47
CA GLY A 28 12.42 0.69 -8.38
C GLY A 28 12.00 0.70 -9.84
N THR A 29 10.87 0.06 -10.20
CA THR A 29 10.36 0.01 -11.58
C THR A 29 8.97 0.65 -11.68
N PRO A 30 8.67 1.39 -12.77
CA PRO A 30 7.33 1.99 -12.99
C PRO A 30 6.24 0.92 -13.10
N LEU A 31 5.08 1.16 -12.48
CA LEU A 31 3.94 0.22 -12.54
C LEU A 31 3.53 -0.09 -13.98
N ILE A 32 3.54 0.90 -14.87
CA ILE A 32 3.20 0.68 -16.28
C ILE A 32 4.12 -0.35 -16.96
N VAL A 33 5.41 -0.34 -16.62
CA VAL A 33 6.39 -1.34 -17.14
C VAL A 33 6.07 -2.73 -16.59
N GLN A 34 5.69 -2.82 -15.31
CA GLN A 34 5.27 -4.09 -14.69
C GLN A 34 4.01 -4.66 -15.36
N VAL A 35 3.02 -3.81 -15.65
CA VAL A 35 1.79 -4.17 -16.37
C VAL A 35 2.13 -4.71 -17.77
N MET A 36 2.96 -3.98 -18.54
CA MET A 36 3.39 -4.38 -19.87
C MET A 36 4.18 -5.70 -19.86
N PHE A 37 5.09 -5.87 -18.89
CA PHE A 37 5.85 -7.11 -18.74
C PHE A 37 4.95 -8.31 -18.44
N LEU A 38 3.99 -8.16 -17.53
CA LEU A 38 3.06 -9.24 -17.17
C LEU A 38 2.11 -9.60 -18.32
N TYR A 39 1.68 -8.63 -19.10
CA TYR A 39 0.69 -8.86 -20.14
C TYR A 39 1.29 -9.26 -21.48
N PHE A 40 2.43 -8.70 -21.88
CA PHE A 40 3.09 -8.99 -23.14
C PHE A 40 4.36 -9.83 -22.98
N GLY A 41 5.25 -9.45 -22.06
CA GLY A 41 6.56 -10.06 -21.93
C GLY A 41 6.51 -11.49 -21.40
N LEU A 42 5.87 -11.70 -20.25
CA LEU A 42 5.81 -13.01 -19.60
C LEU A 42 5.02 -14.06 -20.41
N PRO A 43 3.83 -13.74 -20.97
CA PRO A 43 3.10 -14.67 -21.82
C PRO A 43 3.88 -15.09 -23.06
N LEU A 44 4.58 -14.16 -23.70
CA LEU A 44 5.41 -14.48 -24.87
C LEU A 44 6.57 -15.43 -24.52
N ALA A 45 7.23 -15.21 -23.38
CA ALA A 45 8.34 -16.04 -22.92
C ALA A 45 7.91 -17.46 -22.51
N LEU A 46 6.69 -17.62 -21.96
CA LEU A 46 6.18 -18.90 -21.45
C LEU A 46 5.21 -19.62 -22.40
N GLY A 47 4.91 -19.04 -23.56
CA GLY A 47 3.95 -19.62 -24.53
C GLY A 47 2.51 -19.70 -23.97
N MET A 48 2.13 -18.80 -23.06
CA MET A 48 0.83 -18.79 -22.40
C MET A 48 0.04 -17.51 -22.76
N ARG A 49 -1.26 -17.48 -22.41
CA ARG A 49 -2.09 -16.29 -22.54
C ARG A 49 -2.62 -15.89 -21.17
N ILE A 50 -2.51 -14.62 -20.83
CA ILE A 50 -3.06 -14.04 -19.59
C ILE A 50 -4.12 -13.02 -20.01
N PRO A 51 -5.38 -13.15 -19.54
CA PRO A 51 -6.41 -12.14 -19.76
C PRO A 51 -5.99 -10.77 -19.21
N PRO A 52 -6.35 -9.65 -19.87
CA PRO A 52 -5.96 -8.30 -19.45
C PRO A 52 -6.33 -7.99 -18.00
N ASP A 53 -7.55 -8.35 -17.58
CA ASP A 53 -8.04 -8.11 -16.22
C ASP A 53 -7.19 -8.86 -15.18
N VAL A 54 -6.83 -10.12 -15.47
CA VAL A 54 -5.98 -10.94 -14.59
C VAL A 54 -4.58 -10.35 -14.50
N ALA A 55 -3.99 -9.94 -15.62
CA ALA A 55 -2.68 -9.30 -15.64
C ALA A 55 -2.70 -7.98 -14.84
N GLY A 56 -3.74 -7.17 -15.00
CA GLY A 56 -3.94 -5.92 -14.26
C GLY A 56 -4.04 -6.13 -12.76
N VAL A 57 -4.87 -7.09 -12.32
CA VAL A 57 -5.03 -7.42 -10.89
C VAL A 57 -3.72 -7.92 -10.29
N ILE A 58 -2.98 -8.78 -11.00
CA ILE A 58 -1.68 -9.27 -10.53
C ILE A 58 -0.68 -8.11 -10.44
N ALA A 59 -0.57 -7.26 -11.47
CA ALA A 59 0.36 -6.13 -11.49
C ALA A 59 0.13 -5.18 -10.33
N ILE A 60 -1.11 -4.71 -10.15
CA ILE A 60 -1.48 -3.80 -9.05
C ILE A 60 -1.30 -4.49 -7.70
N GLY A 61 -1.68 -5.76 -7.59
CA GLY A 61 -1.54 -6.52 -6.35
C GLY A 61 -0.09 -6.72 -5.93
N VAL A 62 0.79 -7.07 -6.86
CA VAL A 62 2.24 -7.21 -6.62
C VAL A 62 2.86 -5.86 -6.27
N ASN A 63 2.54 -4.81 -7.02
CA ASN A 63 3.02 -3.46 -6.79
C ASN A 63 2.59 -2.95 -5.41
N SER A 64 1.28 -2.92 -5.13
CA SER A 64 0.75 -2.51 -3.82
C SER A 64 1.29 -3.36 -2.68
N GLY A 65 1.55 -4.65 -2.93
CA GLY A 65 2.16 -5.56 -1.98
C GLY A 65 3.55 -5.09 -1.52
N ALA A 66 4.38 -4.58 -2.42
CA ALA A 66 5.70 -4.06 -2.09
C ALA A 66 5.62 -2.76 -1.26
N TYR A 67 4.71 -1.83 -1.62
CA TYR A 67 4.47 -0.62 -0.83
C TYR A 67 3.91 -0.92 0.55
N ILE A 68 2.95 -1.85 0.67
CA ILE A 68 2.41 -2.29 1.97
C ILE A 68 3.51 -2.94 2.82
N ALA A 69 4.42 -3.72 2.23
CA ALA A 69 5.55 -4.30 2.95
C ALA A 69 6.43 -3.23 3.58
N GLU A 70 6.68 -2.15 2.87
CA GLU A 70 7.46 -1.02 3.36
C GLU A 70 6.72 -0.22 4.46
N ILE A 71 5.40 -0.04 4.31
CA ILE A 71 4.55 0.55 5.36
C ILE A 71 4.63 -0.27 6.65
N VAL A 72 4.56 -1.60 6.56
CA VAL A 72 4.70 -2.51 7.72
C VAL A 72 6.06 -2.33 8.37
N ARG A 73 7.14 -2.37 7.57
CA ARG A 73 8.51 -2.18 8.08
C ARG A 73 8.66 -0.84 8.79
N GLY A 74 8.26 0.25 8.14
CA GLY A 74 8.35 1.61 8.67
C GLY A 74 7.55 1.78 9.97
N ALA A 75 6.35 1.22 10.03
CA ALA A 75 5.52 1.27 11.23
C ALA A 75 6.16 0.52 12.42
N ILE A 76 6.71 -0.67 12.20
CA ILE A 76 7.42 -1.43 13.25
C ILE A 76 8.65 -0.65 13.72
N GLN A 77 9.45 -0.13 12.79
CA GLN A 77 10.67 0.62 13.13
C GLN A 77 10.40 1.97 13.81
N SER A 78 9.20 2.53 13.63
CA SER A 78 8.80 3.77 14.28
C SER A 78 8.48 3.62 15.77
N ILE A 79 8.32 2.37 16.26
CA ILE A 79 8.06 2.12 17.68
C ILE A 79 9.35 2.35 18.48
N ASP A 80 9.24 3.06 19.58
CA ASP A 80 10.36 3.35 20.46
C ASP A 80 11.04 2.07 20.96
N LYS A 81 12.37 2.04 20.94
CA LYS A 81 13.16 0.87 21.36
C LYS A 81 12.93 0.52 22.83
N GLY A 82 12.63 1.51 23.66
CA GLY A 82 12.30 1.33 25.07
C GLY A 82 11.08 0.43 25.28
N GLN A 83 10.14 0.38 24.31
CA GLN A 83 9.00 -0.56 24.37
C GLN A 83 9.49 -2.02 24.24
N THR A 84 10.50 -2.26 23.42
CA THR A 84 11.10 -3.59 23.29
C THR A 84 11.91 -3.95 24.54
N GLU A 85 12.67 -3.00 25.08
CA GLU A 85 13.48 -3.18 26.29
C GLU A 85 12.59 -3.44 27.50
N ALA A 86 11.53 -2.64 27.70
CA ALA A 86 10.56 -2.84 28.76
C ALA A 86 9.89 -4.23 28.69
N GLY A 87 9.46 -4.66 27.50
CA GLY A 87 8.89 -5.98 27.30
C GLY A 87 9.88 -7.10 27.67
N ARG A 88 11.16 -6.93 27.31
CA ARG A 88 12.21 -7.89 27.65
C ARG A 88 12.51 -7.91 29.14
N SER A 89 12.51 -6.76 29.80
CA SER A 89 12.74 -6.63 31.24
C SER A 89 11.63 -7.28 32.09
N THR A 90 10.40 -7.38 31.55
CA THR A 90 9.30 -8.11 32.21
C THR A 90 9.33 -9.64 31.94
N GLY A 91 10.41 -10.17 31.32
CA GLY A 91 10.58 -11.60 31.06
C GLY A 91 9.92 -12.11 29.78
N LEU A 92 9.32 -11.24 28.95
CA LEU A 92 8.76 -11.66 27.66
C LEU A 92 9.87 -12.09 26.69
N THR A 93 9.63 -13.15 25.94
CA THR A 93 10.48 -13.50 24.81
C THR A 93 10.38 -12.43 23.72
N GLN A 94 11.33 -12.40 22.78
CA GLN A 94 11.28 -11.45 21.68
C GLN A 94 10.01 -11.59 20.83
N ALA A 95 9.56 -12.82 20.57
CA ALA A 95 8.33 -13.09 19.83
C ALA A 95 7.10 -12.57 20.59
N GLN A 96 7.04 -12.79 21.91
CA GLN A 96 5.98 -12.27 22.76
C GLN A 96 5.98 -10.74 22.82
N THR A 97 7.17 -10.13 22.97
CA THR A 97 7.31 -8.65 22.93
C THR A 97 6.82 -8.10 21.60
N MET A 98 7.22 -8.73 20.46
CA MET A 98 6.76 -8.34 19.13
C MET A 98 5.23 -8.46 19.02
N LEU A 99 4.65 -9.58 19.46
CA LEU A 99 3.22 -9.86 19.29
C LEU A 99 2.34 -9.02 20.22
N TYR A 100 2.73 -8.90 21.49
CA TYR A 100 1.85 -8.29 22.50
C TYR A 100 2.10 -6.79 22.71
N ILE A 101 3.30 -6.29 22.42
CA ILE A 101 3.66 -4.88 22.67
C ILE A 101 3.84 -4.11 21.35
N ILE A 102 4.70 -4.61 20.45
CA ILE A 102 5.10 -3.85 19.26
C ILE A 102 4.00 -3.89 18.18
N TRP A 103 3.49 -5.09 17.84
CA TRP A 103 2.53 -5.26 16.76
C TRP A 103 1.24 -4.46 16.94
N PRO A 104 0.57 -4.42 18.12
CA PRO A 104 -0.64 -3.63 18.29
C PRO A 104 -0.39 -2.12 18.13
N GLN A 105 0.78 -1.63 18.50
CA GLN A 105 1.17 -0.23 18.32
C GLN A 105 1.51 0.05 16.84
N ALA A 106 2.30 -0.81 16.21
CA ALA A 106 2.67 -0.70 14.80
C ALA A 106 1.44 -0.76 13.90
N PHE A 107 0.49 -1.68 14.16
CA PHE A 107 -0.75 -1.80 13.38
C PHE A 107 -1.53 -0.47 13.32
N ARG A 108 -1.66 0.22 14.44
CA ARG A 108 -2.31 1.54 14.47
C ARG A 108 -1.55 2.59 13.65
N ARG A 109 -0.21 2.55 13.66
CA ARG A 109 0.63 3.47 12.87
C ARG A 109 0.61 3.16 11.37
N MET A 110 0.26 1.92 10.99
CA MET A 110 0.08 1.55 9.58
C MET A 110 -1.20 2.11 8.95
N ILE A 111 -2.25 2.38 9.75
CA ILE A 111 -3.58 2.72 9.22
C ILE A 111 -3.54 3.95 8.29
N PRO A 112 -2.95 5.12 8.66
CA PRO A 112 -2.92 6.27 7.78
C PRO A 112 -2.19 6.01 6.44
N PRO A 113 -0.98 5.45 6.42
CA PRO A 113 -0.30 5.17 5.15
C PRO A 113 -1.00 4.08 4.33
N LEU A 114 -1.67 3.08 4.95
CA LEU A 114 -2.49 2.10 4.23
C LEU A 114 -3.70 2.75 3.56
N THR A 115 -4.36 3.69 4.25
CA THR A 115 -5.44 4.49 3.68
C THR A 115 -4.97 5.22 2.42
N ASN A 116 -3.81 5.88 2.48
CA ASN A 116 -3.22 6.55 1.33
C ASN A 116 -2.88 5.58 0.20
N GLN A 117 -2.33 4.40 0.52
CA GLN A 117 -2.01 3.37 -0.48
C GLN A 117 -3.26 2.85 -1.20
N CYS A 118 -4.38 2.68 -0.51
CA CYS A 118 -5.65 2.32 -1.16
C CYS A 118 -6.08 3.36 -2.21
N ILE A 119 -5.95 4.66 -1.89
CA ILE A 119 -6.30 5.74 -2.81
C ILE A 119 -5.35 5.76 -4.02
N ILE A 120 -4.06 5.54 -3.80
CA ILE A 120 -3.06 5.44 -4.88
C ILE A 120 -3.41 4.27 -5.79
N SER A 121 -3.64 3.07 -5.24
CA SER A 121 -3.96 1.87 -6.02
C SER A 121 -5.25 2.05 -6.84
N LEU A 122 -6.26 2.78 -6.33
CA LEU A 122 -7.45 3.11 -7.11
C LEU A 122 -7.11 3.94 -8.35
N LYS A 123 -6.26 4.96 -8.22
CA LYS A 123 -5.85 5.80 -9.35
C LYS A 123 -4.96 5.04 -10.34
N ASP A 124 -4.14 4.13 -9.84
CA ASP A 124 -3.25 3.30 -10.64
C ASP A 124 -3.99 2.35 -11.58
N THR A 125 -5.28 2.05 -11.32
CA THR A 125 -6.11 1.29 -12.26
C THR A 125 -6.22 1.97 -13.63
N SER A 126 -6.10 3.29 -13.70
CA SER A 126 -6.08 4.04 -14.96
C SER A 126 -4.96 3.62 -15.91
N LEU A 127 -3.84 3.12 -15.39
CA LEU A 127 -2.73 2.63 -16.19
C LEU A 127 -3.05 1.34 -16.94
N LEU A 128 -4.09 0.60 -16.53
CA LEU A 128 -4.51 -0.64 -17.19
C LEU A 128 -5.14 -0.40 -18.58
N VAL A 129 -5.42 0.85 -18.93
CA VAL A 129 -5.87 1.25 -20.26
C VAL A 129 -4.91 0.76 -21.36
N VAL A 130 -3.60 0.70 -21.06
CA VAL A 130 -2.56 0.29 -22.03
C VAL A 130 -2.65 -1.17 -22.45
N ILE A 131 -3.28 -2.02 -21.64
CA ILE A 131 -3.51 -3.44 -21.92
C ILE A 131 -4.98 -3.73 -22.29
N GLY A 132 -5.80 -2.67 -22.46
CA GLY A 132 -7.17 -2.79 -22.95
C GLY A 132 -8.21 -3.15 -21.88
N VAL A 133 -7.90 -3.02 -20.59
CA VAL A 133 -8.89 -3.20 -19.51
C VAL A 133 -9.96 -2.12 -19.61
N GLY A 134 -11.24 -2.52 -19.53
CA GLY A 134 -12.42 -1.65 -19.64
C GLY A 134 -12.68 -0.82 -18.38
N GLU A 135 -11.69 -0.03 -17.93
CA GLU A 135 -11.80 0.86 -16.78
C GLU A 135 -12.21 2.30 -17.22
N LEU A 136 -12.38 3.21 -16.26
CA LEU A 136 -12.94 4.55 -16.50
C LEU A 136 -12.16 5.36 -17.55
N THR A 137 -10.83 5.29 -17.55
CA THR A 137 -9.99 6.01 -18.53
C THR A 137 -10.18 5.44 -19.93
N ARG A 138 -10.30 4.11 -20.05
CA ARG A 138 -10.59 3.43 -21.33
C ARG A 138 -11.95 3.83 -21.88
N GLN A 139 -12.98 3.88 -21.03
CA GLN A 139 -14.30 4.36 -21.43
C GLN A 139 -14.26 5.80 -21.95
N GLY A 140 -13.48 6.67 -21.28
CA GLY A 140 -13.24 8.03 -21.77
C GLY A 140 -12.62 8.07 -23.16
N GLN A 141 -11.59 7.24 -23.42
CA GLN A 141 -10.97 7.14 -24.75
C GLN A 141 -11.97 6.69 -25.82
N GLU A 142 -12.79 5.67 -25.54
CA GLU A 142 -13.79 5.16 -26.48
C GLU A 142 -14.85 6.20 -26.82
N ILE A 143 -15.31 6.98 -25.83
CA ILE A 143 -16.25 8.09 -26.08
C ILE A 143 -15.61 9.18 -26.94
N ILE A 144 -14.35 9.55 -26.67
CA ILE A 144 -13.63 10.56 -27.47
C ILE A 144 -13.45 10.11 -28.91
N ALA A 145 -13.18 8.83 -29.14
CA ALA A 145 -13.01 8.28 -30.48
C ALA A 145 -14.26 8.43 -31.35
N VAL A 146 -15.46 8.56 -30.75
CA VAL A 146 -16.73 8.75 -31.46
C VAL A 146 -17.13 10.21 -31.58
N ASN A 147 -16.97 11.02 -30.51
CA ASN A 147 -17.53 12.36 -30.42
C ASN A 147 -16.54 13.51 -30.60
N PHE A 148 -15.22 13.21 -30.55
CA PHE A 148 -14.11 14.15 -30.69
C PHE A 148 -14.08 15.26 -29.62
N ARG A 149 -14.78 15.09 -28.48
CA ARG A 149 -14.87 16.07 -27.40
C ARG A 149 -13.91 15.71 -26.26
N ALA A 150 -12.62 15.85 -26.52
CA ALA A 150 -11.59 15.44 -25.57
C ALA A 150 -11.62 16.23 -24.26
N PHE A 151 -11.85 17.55 -24.33
CA PHE A 151 -11.85 18.42 -23.14
C PHE A 151 -12.96 18.04 -22.15
N GLU A 152 -14.21 17.93 -22.64
CA GLU A 152 -15.36 17.64 -21.79
C GLU A 152 -15.28 16.22 -21.22
N VAL A 153 -14.83 15.25 -22.01
CA VAL A 153 -14.72 13.87 -21.57
C VAL A 153 -13.61 13.70 -20.54
N TRP A 154 -12.42 14.28 -20.76
CA TRP A 154 -11.35 14.19 -19.75
C TRP A 154 -11.69 14.94 -18.46
N LEU A 155 -12.38 16.08 -18.56
CA LEU A 155 -12.87 16.77 -17.38
C LEU A 155 -13.87 15.90 -16.61
N THR A 156 -14.79 15.23 -17.31
CA THR A 156 -15.76 14.30 -16.71
C THR A 156 -15.07 13.13 -16.04
N VAL A 157 -14.11 12.47 -16.70
CA VAL A 157 -13.31 11.40 -16.14
C VAL A 157 -12.57 11.86 -14.87
N ALA A 158 -11.97 13.05 -14.89
CA ALA A 158 -11.28 13.61 -13.72
C ALA A 158 -12.25 13.85 -12.56
N ILE A 159 -13.47 14.36 -12.82
CA ILE A 159 -14.51 14.56 -11.80
C ILE A 159 -14.93 13.21 -11.19
N PHE A 160 -15.10 12.14 -11.99
CA PHE A 160 -15.41 10.81 -11.47
C PHE A 160 -14.30 10.25 -10.59
N TYR A 161 -13.03 10.35 -11.01
CA TYR A 161 -11.89 9.95 -10.16
C TYR A 161 -11.85 10.75 -8.86
N LEU A 162 -12.08 12.06 -8.93
CA LEU A 162 -12.13 12.93 -7.75
C LEU A 162 -13.27 12.50 -6.81
N ALA A 163 -14.47 12.27 -7.33
CA ALA A 163 -15.61 11.83 -6.53
C ALA A 163 -15.34 10.47 -5.86
N MET A 164 -14.80 9.49 -6.59
CA MET A 164 -14.43 8.17 -6.04
C MET A 164 -13.36 8.30 -4.96
N THR A 165 -12.29 9.04 -5.22
CA THR A 165 -11.18 9.19 -4.27
C THR A 165 -11.60 9.95 -3.01
N LEU A 166 -12.42 11.00 -3.14
CA LEU A 166 -12.98 11.73 -1.99
C LEU A 166 -13.92 10.85 -1.15
N SER A 167 -14.79 10.08 -1.80
CA SER A 167 -15.72 9.16 -1.13
C SER A 167 -14.96 8.10 -0.33
N ILE A 168 -14.01 7.42 -0.95
CA ILE A 168 -13.17 6.41 -0.29
C ILE A 168 -12.34 7.05 0.83
N SER A 169 -11.74 8.22 0.58
CA SER A 169 -10.99 8.96 1.60
C SER A 169 -11.84 9.33 2.80
N ALA A 170 -13.09 9.74 2.60
CA ALA A 170 -14.01 10.08 3.70
C ALA A 170 -14.33 8.84 4.56
N VAL A 171 -14.65 7.72 3.92
CA VAL A 171 -14.93 6.44 4.60
C VAL A 171 -13.71 5.95 5.37
N LEU A 172 -12.54 5.91 4.73
CA LEU A 172 -11.32 5.41 5.35
C LEU A 172 -10.88 6.30 6.53
N ARG A 173 -10.96 7.65 6.39
CA ARG A 173 -10.68 8.58 7.49
C ARG A 173 -11.66 8.47 8.65
N TYR A 174 -12.92 8.14 8.39
CA TYR A 174 -13.89 7.87 9.45
C TYR A 174 -13.45 6.65 10.29
N TYR A 175 -13.09 5.54 9.65
CA TYR A 175 -12.59 4.35 10.36
C TYR A 175 -11.24 4.60 11.05
N GLU A 176 -10.33 5.32 10.41
CA GLU A 176 -9.05 5.72 11.00
C GLU A 176 -9.25 6.48 12.32
N ARG A 177 -10.10 7.50 12.31
CA ARG A 177 -10.44 8.26 13.53
C ARG A 177 -11.01 7.35 14.62
N LYS A 178 -11.95 6.48 14.29
CA LYS A 178 -12.55 5.54 15.25
C LYS A 178 -11.52 4.60 15.88
N LEU A 179 -10.55 4.13 15.11
CA LEU A 179 -9.48 3.25 15.60
C LEU A 179 -8.41 4.00 16.41
N MET A 180 -8.25 5.31 16.18
CA MET A 180 -7.25 6.14 16.88
C MET A 180 -7.76 6.83 18.15
N ILE A 181 -9.07 6.99 18.34
CA ILE A 181 -9.67 7.70 19.48
C ILE A 181 -9.30 7.08 20.85
N GLY A 182 -8.85 5.82 20.90
CA GLY A 182 -8.37 5.21 22.15
C GLY A 182 -7.04 5.77 22.72
N ARG A 183 -6.44 6.82 22.13
CA ARG A 183 -5.10 7.33 22.50
C ARG A 183 -5.08 8.69 23.21
N ARG A 184 -6.21 9.35 23.43
CA ARG A 184 -6.25 10.70 24.07
C ARG A 184 -6.34 10.71 25.60
N ALA A 185 -5.87 9.69 26.30
CA ALA A 185 -5.91 9.64 27.76
C ALA A 185 -4.57 9.27 28.41
N VAL A 186 -3.48 9.96 28.03
CA VAL A 186 -2.34 10.11 28.94
C VAL A 186 -2.00 11.60 28.94
N PRO A 187 -2.38 12.36 29.97
CA PRO A 187 -1.88 13.72 30.15
C PRO A 187 -0.35 13.65 30.31
N ALA A 188 0.35 14.56 29.62
CA ALA A 188 1.77 14.79 29.88
C ALA A 188 1.98 14.96 31.38
N SER A 189 2.93 14.21 31.96
CA SER A 189 3.35 14.36 33.31
C SER A 189 3.76 15.83 33.58
N PRO A 190 3.30 16.48 34.67
CA PRO A 190 3.65 17.87 34.96
C PRO A 190 5.09 18.09 35.42
N SER A 191 6.00 17.13 35.23
CA SER A 191 7.37 17.17 35.71
C SER A 191 8.41 17.23 34.59
N ASP A 192 8.31 18.24 33.70
CA ASP A 192 9.46 18.66 32.92
C ASP A 192 9.81 20.09 33.33
N PRO A 193 10.78 20.31 34.23
CA PRO A 193 11.27 21.65 34.54
C PRO A 193 12.04 22.14 33.32
N GLN A 194 11.55 23.23 32.76
CA GLN A 194 12.30 24.00 31.75
C GLN A 194 13.68 24.38 32.34
N MET A 195 14.73 23.84 31.72
CA MET A 195 16.08 24.42 31.74
C MET A 195 16.53 24.57 30.31
#